data_7f74025d96225134c8b2240921ffe775
#
_entry.id   7f74025d96225134c8b2240921ffe775
#
_cell.length_a   1.000
_cell.length_b   1.000
_cell.length_c   1.000
_cell.angle_alpha   90.00
_cell.angle_beta   90.00
_cell.angle_gamma   90.00
#
_symmetry.space_group_name_H-M   'P 1'
#
loop_
_entity.id
_entity.type
_entity.pdbx_description
1 polymer ?
#
loop_
_entity_poly.entity_id
_entity_poly.type
_entity_poly.pdbx_seq_one_letter_code
_entity_poly.pdbx_strand_id
1 'polypeptide(L)'
;MDWHSEKIADTSDEVRSRHQGNRAAWNEGAQSYTKDNEERVELLRSGKSNLHPVERANLERIGPLKQWCERAIHLQCASGYDTLSLILEGAKEVIGVDISDVHIENAKWTTAQLKLPARWYCCDVLATPAELDGTADLVYTGRGAINWLHDIDAWASVVFRLLREGGVLSLLEDHPASWLFANDTTRLKASGVNYFTHAEWSKGWPDEYIGALDKAVEEQATKHERLWKIADVFQALVKAGLVVGYLGEHPDEYWPAFPKLAEEEKAKIPLTYSMVVRKPK
;
A
#
# COMPACT_ATOMS: atom_id res chain seq x y z
N MET A 1 6.48 14.67 -13.56
CA MET A 1 6.68 15.08 -12.16
C MET A 1 8.17 15.16 -11.90
N ASP A 2 8.63 16.26 -11.30
CA ASP A 2 10.04 16.44 -10.97
C ASP A 2 10.26 15.91 -9.55
N TRP A 3 11.15 14.93 -9.41
CA TRP A 3 11.60 14.42 -8.13
C TRP A 3 13.00 14.90 -7.81
N HIS A 4 13.32 14.98 -6.54
CA HIS A 4 14.61 15.42 -6.03
C HIS A 4 15.17 14.39 -5.08
N SER A 5 16.39 13.93 -5.33
CA SER A 5 17.08 12.99 -4.44
C SER A 5 17.19 13.56 -3.03
N GLU A 6 16.95 12.74 -2.01
CA GLU A 6 17.16 13.10 -0.62
C GLU A 6 18.00 12.04 0.12
N LYS A 7 18.55 12.43 1.27
CA LYS A 7 19.25 11.49 2.16
C LYS A 7 18.26 10.47 2.70
N ILE A 8 18.64 9.21 2.78
CA ILE A 8 17.87 8.18 3.49
C ILE A 8 17.75 8.59 4.98
N ALA A 9 16.54 8.48 5.55
CA ALA A 9 16.32 8.73 6.97
C ALA A 9 17.09 7.71 7.80
N ASP A 10 17.85 8.16 8.78
CA ASP A 10 18.67 7.32 9.67
C ASP A 10 18.31 7.51 11.16
N THR A 11 17.38 8.41 11.46
CA THR A 11 16.88 8.64 12.82
C THR A 11 15.34 8.55 12.87
N SER A 12 14.80 8.17 14.02
CA SER A 12 13.34 8.12 14.23
C SER A 12 12.65 9.47 14.02
N ASP A 13 13.34 10.59 14.28
CA ASP A 13 12.79 11.92 14.07
C ASP A 13 12.72 12.26 12.58
N GLU A 14 13.72 11.91 11.78
CA GLU A 14 13.68 12.05 10.32
C GLU A 14 12.58 11.20 9.71
N VAL A 15 12.44 9.92 10.13
CA VAL A 15 11.35 9.03 9.70
C VAL A 15 10.00 9.68 10.00
N ARG A 16 9.80 10.14 11.24
CA ARG A 16 8.54 10.79 11.65
C ARG A 16 8.24 12.05 10.84
N SER A 17 9.26 12.88 10.61
CA SER A 17 9.12 14.11 9.83
C SER A 17 8.64 13.83 8.41
N ARG A 18 9.20 12.80 7.74
CA ARG A 18 8.79 12.41 6.39
C ARG A 18 7.39 11.82 6.36
N HIS A 19 7.05 10.97 7.33
CA HIS A 19 5.69 10.44 7.45
C HIS A 19 4.66 11.56 7.68
N GLN A 20 5.00 12.63 8.42
CA GLN A 20 4.12 13.80 8.56
C GLN A 20 4.00 14.61 7.26
N GLY A 21 5.07 14.74 6.48
CA GLY A 21 5.00 15.28 5.11
C GLY A 21 4.05 14.48 4.23
N ASN A 22 4.21 13.15 4.24
CA ASN A 22 3.35 12.23 3.52
C ASN A 22 1.88 12.31 3.97
N ARG A 23 1.62 12.46 5.29
CA ARG A 23 0.26 12.72 5.80
C ARG A 23 -0.35 13.96 5.18
N ALA A 24 0.39 15.07 5.17
CA ALA A 24 -0.10 16.32 4.59
C ALA A 24 -0.40 16.17 3.08
N ALA A 25 0.52 15.55 2.33
CA ALA A 25 0.33 15.30 0.90
C ALA A 25 -0.86 14.38 0.61
N TRP A 26 -1.02 13.29 1.37
CA TRP A 26 -2.15 12.38 1.22
C TRP A 26 -3.48 13.01 1.65
N ASN A 27 -3.49 13.92 2.62
CA ASN A 27 -4.70 14.69 2.94
C ASN A 27 -5.13 15.60 1.76
N GLU A 28 -4.16 16.13 1.00
CA GLU A 28 -4.47 16.87 -0.23
C GLU A 28 -4.95 15.94 -1.34
N GLY A 29 -4.22 14.85 -1.63
CA GLY A 29 -4.54 13.90 -2.70
C GLY A 29 -5.83 13.13 -2.46
N ALA A 30 -6.15 12.80 -1.22
CA ALA A 30 -7.35 12.04 -0.86
C ALA A 30 -8.67 12.75 -1.19
N GLN A 31 -8.65 14.06 -1.46
CA GLN A 31 -9.84 14.79 -1.90
C GLN A 31 -10.35 14.32 -3.26
N SER A 32 -9.46 13.81 -4.13
CA SER A 32 -9.88 13.19 -5.39
C SER A 32 -10.71 11.93 -5.17
N TYR A 33 -10.35 11.13 -4.16
CA TYR A 33 -11.08 9.91 -3.78
C TYR A 33 -12.48 10.20 -3.21
N THR A 34 -12.68 11.36 -2.60
CA THR A 34 -13.99 11.75 -2.07
C THR A 34 -15.03 11.87 -3.19
N LYS A 35 -14.62 12.31 -4.39
CA LYS A 35 -15.49 12.42 -5.56
C LYS A 35 -16.04 11.07 -6.03
N ASP A 36 -15.30 9.99 -5.80
CA ASP A 36 -15.64 8.63 -6.25
C ASP A 36 -16.36 7.78 -5.19
N ASN A 37 -16.59 8.33 -4.00
CA ASN A 37 -17.15 7.58 -2.88
C ASN A 37 -18.50 6.92 -3.19
N GLU A 38 -19.41 7.62 -3.89
CA GLU A 38 -20.74 7.08 -4.25
C GLU A 38 -20.59 5.90 -5.23
N GLU A 39 -19.75 6.03 -6.25
CA GLU A 39 -19.47 4.95 -7.20
C GLU A 39 -18.90 3.71 -6.49
N ARG A 40 -17.95 3.91 -5.58
CA ARG A 40 -17.36 2.81 -4.79
C ARG A 40 -18.38 2.09 -3.91
N VAL A 41 -19.29 2.84 -3.30
CA VAL A 41 -20.42 2.26 -2.55
C VAL A 41 -21.27 1.36 -3.45
N GLU A 42 -21.63 1.82 -4.66
CA GLU A 42 -22.44 1.02 -5.59
C GLU A 42 -21.70 -0.23 -6.08
N LEU A 43 -20.39 -0.11 -6.37
CA LEU A 43 -19.58 -1.27 -6.77
C LEU A 43 -19.53 -2.32 -5.65
N LEU A 44 -19.22 -1.91 -4.41
CA LEU A 44 -19.21 -2.84 -3.27
C LEU A 44 -20.59 -3.45 -2.98
N ARG A 45 -21.67 -2.63 -3.08
CA ARG A 45 -23.05 -3.09 -2.90
C ARG A 45 -23.45 -4.14 -3.95
N SER A 46 -22.93 -4.02 -5.17
CA SER A 46 -23.13 -5.02 -6.24
C SER A 46 -22.31 -6.31 -6.04
N GLY A 47 -21.50 -6.41 -4.97
CA GLY A 47 -20.60 -7.53 -4.70
C GLY A 47 -19.31 -7.50 -5.50
N LYS A 48 -18.96 -6.37 -6.12
CA LYS A 48 -17.73 -6.23 -6.91
C LYS A 48 -16.57 -5.85 -5.99
N SER A 49 -15.67 -6.81 -5.76
CA SER A 49 -14.43 -6.60 -5.03
C SER A 49 -13.41 -5.84 -5.89
N ASN A 50 -12.64 -4.93 -5.25
CA ASN A 50 -11.58 -4.16 -5.88
C ASN A 50 -10.23 -4.87 -5.89
N LEU A 51 -10.13 -6.06 -5.29
CA LEU A 51 -8.83 -6.73 -5.23
C LEU A 51 -8.31 -7.08 -6.62
N HIS A 52 -7.02 -6.82 -6.83
CA HIS A 52 -6.31 -7.16 -8.06
C HIS A 52 -6.24 -8.69 -8.23
N PRO A 53 -6.18 -9.23 -9.46
CA PRO A 53 -6.05 -10.68 -9.69
C PRO A 53 -4.88 -11.33 -8.94
N VAL A 54 -3.72 -10.67 -8.86
CA VAL A 54 -2.55 -11.15 -8.10
C VAL A 54 -2.84 -11.24 -6.59
N GLU A 55 -3.57 -10.26 -6.04
CA GLU A 55 -3.97 -10.28 -4.62
C GLU A 55 -4.92 -11.44 -4.33
N ARG A 56 -5.90 -11.68 -5.21
CA ARG A 56 -6.77 -12.85 -5.10
C ARG A 56 -6.00 -14.15 -5.20
N ALA A 57 -5.04 -14.26 -6.13
CA ALA A 57 -4.19 -15.44 -6.24
C ALA A 57 -3.38 -15.68 -4.96
N ASN A 58 -2.91 -14.62 -4.28
CA ASN A 58 -2.28 -14.75 -2.97
C ASN A 58 -3.24 -15.28 -1.90
N LEU A 59 -4.48 -14.76 -1.86
CA LEU A 59 -5.50 -15.24 -0.93
C LEU A 59 -5.91 -16.68 -1.22
N GLU A 60 -6.02 -17.07 -2.48
CA GLU A 60 -6.30 -18.47 -2.88
C GLU A 60 -5.22 -19.45 -2.41
N ARG A 61 -3.93 -19.03 -2.41
CA ARG A 61 -2.83 -19.85 -1.87
C ARG A 61 -2.97 -20.15 -0.38
N ILE A 62 -3.61 -19.25 0.35
CA ILE A 62 -3.83 -19.35 1.80
C ILE A 62 -5.11 -20.16 2.08
N GLY A 63 -6.03 -20.20 1.15
CA GLY A 63 -7.37 -20.79 1.24
C GLY A 63 -8.48 -19.76 1.44
N PRO A 64 -9.74 -20.16 1.26
CA PRO A 64 -10.88 -19.23 1.30
C PRO A 64 -10.98 -18.49 2.63
N LEU A 65 -10.96 -17.16 2.61
CA LEU A 65 -10.96 -16.31 3.82
C LEU A 65 -12.11 -16.63 4.76
N LYS A 66 -13.31 -16.96 4.23
CA LYS A 66 -14.50 -17.32 5.00
C LYS A 66 -14.31 -18.52 5.95
N GLN A 67 -13.27 -19.33 5.75
CA GLN A 67 -13.01 -20.52 6.56
C GLN A 67 -12.11 -20.24 7.75
N TRP A 68 -11.31 -19.15 7.72
CA TRP A 68 -10.27 -18.95 8.72
C TRP A 68 -10.02 -17.49 9.10
N CYS A 69 -10.48 -16.50 8.32
CA CYS A 69 -10.21 -15.08 8.58
C CYS A 69 -11.37 -14.45 9.36
N GLU A 70 -11.25 -14.45 10.69
CA GLU A 70 -12.17 -13.71 11.57
C GLU A 70 -11.89 -12.20 11.44
N ARG A 71 -10.59 -11.82 11.45
CA ARG A 71 -10.14 -10.42 11.39
C ARG A 71 -9.01 -10.21 10.40
N ALA A 72 -9.24 -9.29 9.45
CA ALA A 72 -8.20 -8.76 8.59
C ALA A 72 -7.84 -7.32 9.01
N ILE A 73 -6.54 -7.01 9.05
CA ILE A 73 -6.04 -5.64 9.28
C ILE A 73 -5.34 -5.18 8.01
N HIS A 74 -5.82 -4.08 7.40
CA HIS A 74 -5.21 -3.45 6.24
C HIS A 74 -4.36 -2.27 6.70
N LEU A 75 -3.05 -2.35 6.50
CA LEU A 75 -2.10 -1.27 6.78
C LEU A 75 -1.99 -0.34 5.57
N GLN A 76 -1.98 0.98 5.82
CA GLN A 76 -1.94 2.02 4.79
C GLN A 76 -3.13 1.88 3.83
N CYS A 77 -4.32 1.85 4.40
CA CYS A 77 -5.56 1.40 3.76
C CYS A 77 -6.22 2.42 2.83
N ALA A 78 -5.65 3.62 2.68
CA ALA A 78 -6.24 4.74 1.94
C ALA A 78 -7.73 4.92 2.31
N SER A 79 -8.61 5.16 1.34
CA SER A 79 -10.06 5.34 1.55
C SER A 79 -10.83 4.02 1.80
N GLY A 80 -10.13 2.90 2.06
CA GLY A 80 -10.69 1.66 2.56
C GLY A 80 -11.43 0.80 1.55
N TYR A 81 -11.37 1.08 0.26
CA TYR A 81 -12.09 0.32 -0.75
C TYR A 81 -11.60 -1.13 -0.82
N ASP A 82 -10.28 -1.34 -0.82
CA ASP A 82 -9.69 -2.69 -0.78
C ASP A 82 -9.93 -3.36 0.58
N THR A 83 -9.89 -2.60 1.67
CA THR A 83 -10.22 -3.11 3.01
C THR A 83 -11.64 -3.70 3.05
N LEU A 84 -12.63 -2.96 2.54
CA LEU A 84 -14.02 -3.43 2.50
C LEU A 84 -14.20 -4.58 1.50
N SER A 85 -13.38 -4.64 0.46
CA SER A 85 -13.37 -5.77 -0.48
C SER A 85 -12.95 -7.08 0.20
N LEU A 86 -12.10 -7.05 1.23
CA LEU A 86 -11.77 -8.26 2.00
C LEU A 86 -12.99 -8.91 2.67
N ILE A 87 -14.03 -8.13 3.01
CA ILE A 87 -15.31 -8.67 3.50
C ILE A 87 -16.01 -9.45 2.39
N LEU A 88 -16.02 -8.92 1.17
CA LEU A 88 -16.59 -9.62 0.00
C LEU A 88 -15.82 -10.91 -0.32
N GLU A 89 -14.52 -10.95 -0.05
CA GLU A 89 -13.68 -12.15 -0.19
C GLU A 89 -13.85 -13.13 1.00
N GLY A 90 -14.56 -12.74 2.05
CA GLY A 90 -14.98 -13.63 3.12
C GLY A 90 -14.38 -13.38 4.51
N ALA A 91 -13.64 -12.30 4.72
CA ALA A 91 -13.24 -11.88 6.07
C ALA A 91 -14.48 -11.47 6.87
N LYS A 92 -14.56 -11.81 8.18
CA LYS A 92 -15.74 -11.51 8.99
C LYS A 92 -15.76 -10.07 9.50
N GLU A 93 -14.61 -9.53 9.86
CA GLU A 93 -14.42 -8.12 10.16
C GLU A 93 -13.11 -7.59 9.58
N VAL A 94 -13.07 -6.30 9.33
CA VAL A 94 -11.87 -5.64 8.82
C VAL A 94 -11.51 -4.42 9.67
N ILE A 95 -10.22 -4.14 9.74
CA ILE A 95 -9.67 -2.93 10.36
C ILE A 95 -8.76 -2.26 9.34
N GLY A 96 -8.96 -0.96 9.10
CA GLY A 96 -8.06 -0.17 8.28
C GLY A 96 -7.25 0.80 9.13
N VAL A 97 -5.98 0.94 8.80
CA VAL A 97 -5.05 1.89 9.41
C VAL A 97 -4.47 2.77 8.31
N ASP A 98 -4.58 4.08 8.44
CA ASP A 98 -3.99 5.04 7.52
C ASP A 98 -3.59 6.32 8.26
N ILE A 99 -2.57 6.99 7.74
CA ILE A 99 -2.08 8.24 8.32
C ILE A 99 -2.93 9.45 7.93
N SER A 100 -3.67 9.38 6.81
CA SER A 100 -4.47 10.48 6.28
C SER A 100 -5.84 10.56 6.95
N ASP A 101 -6.14 11.72 7.53
CA ASP A 101 -7.46 12.00 8.11
C ASP A 101 -8.56 11.92 7.06
N VAL A 102 -8.31 12.45 5.86
CA VAL A 102 -9.29 12.51 4.77
C VAL A 102 -9.60 11.11 4.26
N HIS A 103 -8.60 10.28 4.08
CA HIS A 103 -8.81 8.87 3.71
C HIS A 103 -9.65 8.12 4.74
N ILE A 104 -9.35 8.28 6.03
CA ILE A 104 -10.11 7.62 7.10
C ILE A 104 -11.56 8.12 7.17
N GLU A 105 -11.82 9.41 6.95
CA GLU A 105 -13.20 9.92 6.89
C GLU A 105 -13.96 9.36 5.67
N ASN A 106 -13.33 9.25 4.50
CA ASN A 106 -13.91 8.59 3.32
C ASN A 106 -14.26 7.12 3.61
N ALA A 107 -13.34 6.39 4.27
CA ALA A 107 -13.55 5.00 4.64
C ALA A 107 -14.72 4.82 5.64
N LYS A 108 -14.80 5.67 6.65
CA LYS A 108 -15.93 5.69 7.61
C LYS A 108 -17.25 5.99 6.91
N TRP A 109 -17.27 6.97 6.02
CA TRP A 109 -18.46 7.33 5.27
C TRP A 109 -18.95 6.15 4.42
N THR A 110 -18.07 5.52 3.63
CA THR A 110 -18.39 4.34 2.80
C THR A 110 -18.92 3.17 3.66
N THR A 111 -18.26 2.91 4.77
CA THR A 111 -18.67 1.86 5.73
C THR A 111 -20.07 2.09 6.27
N ALA A 112 -20.41 3.33 6.63
CA ALA A 112 -21.73 3.69 7.13
C ALA A 112 -22.84 3.48 6.09
N GLN A 113 -22.56 3.79 4.80
CA GLN A 113 -23.50 3.54 3.69
C GLN A 113 -23.79 2.06 3.47
N LEU A 114 -22.80 1.21 3.72
CA LEU A 114 -22.87 -0.25 3.47
C LEU A 114 -23.20 -1.05 4.74
N LYS A 115 -23.08 -0.44 5.92
CA LYS A 115 -23.27 -1.08 7.24
C LYS A 115 -22.39 -2.34 7.41
N LEU A 116 -21.15 -2.26 6.93
CA LEU A 116 -20.19 -3.36 7.00
C LEU A 116 -19.44 -3.38 8.35
N PRO A 117 -18.97 -4.55 8.82
CA PRO A 117 -18.22 -4.69 10.07
C PRO A 117 -16.77 -4.23 9.88
N ALA A 118 -16.55 -2.92 9.87
CA ALA A 118 -15.24 -2.30 9.70
C ALA A 118 -14.93 -1.27 10.78
N ARG A 119 -13.66 -1.18 11.18
CA ARG A 119 -13.12 -0.16 12.09
C ARG A 119 -11.93 0.53 11.47
N TRP A 120 -11.70 1.79 11.82
CA TRP A 120 -10.71 2.65 11.18
C TRP A 120 -9.87 3.38 12.22
N TYR A 121 -8.55 3.35 12.04
CA TYR A 121 -7.57 4.04 12.87
C TYR A 121 -6.81 5.05 12.01
N CYS A 122 -6.84 6.33 12.44
CA CYS A 122 -6.06 7.39 11.81
C CYS A 122 -4.74 7.54 12.58
N CYS A 123 -3.68 6.89 12.12
CA CYS A 123 -2.35 7.00 12.71
C CYS A 123 -1.26 6.59 11.71
N ASP A 124 -0.02 6.98 12.01
CA ASP A 124 1.15 6.39 11.36
C ASP A 124 1.13 4.88 11.60
N VAL A 125 1.40 4.09 10.55
CA VAL A 125 1.45 2.62 10.64
C VAL A 125 2.43 2.15 11.70
N LEU A 126 3.55 2.85 11.89
CA LEU A 126 4.55 2.54 12.93
C LEU A 126 4.01 2.78 14.35
N ALA A 127 2.95 3.58 14.49
CA ALA A 127 2.27 3.88 15.75
C ALA A 127 0.93 3.14 15.89
N THR A 128 0.71 2.07 15.13
CA THR A 128 -0.51 1.25 15.22
C THR A 128 -0.75 0.81 16.68
N PRO A 129 -1.98 1.00 17.22
CA PRO A 129 -2.28 0.75 18.64
C PRO A 129 -2.00 -0.67 19.09
N ALA A 130 -1.44 -0.81 20.31
CA ALA A 130 -1.11 -2.11 20.90
C ALA A 130 -2.34 -3.00 21.19
N GLU A 131 -3.53 -2.43 21.28
CA GLU A 131 -4.78 -3.19 21.40
C GLU A 131 -5.09 -4.11 20.21
N LEU A 132 -4.40 -3.90 19.09
CA LEU A 132 -4.50 -4.73 17.88
C LEU A 132 -3.48 -5.88 17.86
N ASP A 133 -2.57 -5.95 18.85
CA ASP A 133 -1.51 -6.94 18.88
C ASP A 133 -2.08 -8.37 19.00
N GLY A 134 -1.58 -9.27 18.15
CA GLY A 134 -1.96 -10.67 18.13
C GLY A 134 -3.42 -10.93 17.74
N THR A 135 -4.10 -9.95 17.13
CA THR A 135 -5.53 -10.07 16.81
C THR A 135 -5.82 -10.39 15.34
N ALA A 136 -4.87 -10.18 14.44
CA ALA A 136 -5.08 -10.37 13.01
C ALA A 136 -4.84 -11.81 12.57
N ASP A 137 -5.81 -12.40 11.88
CA ASP A 137 -5.63 -13.60 11.08
C ASP A 137 -4.88 -13.26 9.79
N LEU A 138 -5.25 -12.13 9.17
CA LEU A 138 -4.66 -11.58 7.97
C LEU A 138 -4.20 -10.15 8.23
N VAL A 139 -2.94 -9.85 7.97
CA VAL A 139 -2.48 -8.49 7.68
C VAL A 139 -2.41 -8.36 6.16
N TYR A 140 -2.99 -7.32 5.63
CA TYR A 140 -3.01 -7.02 4.21
C TYR A 140 -2.41 -5.64 3.99
N THR A 141 -1.59 -5.49 2.95
CA THR A 141 -1.02 -4.21 2.52
C THR A 141 -0.62 -4.30 1.06
N GLY A 142 -0.56 -3.17 0.38
CA GLY A 142 -0.12 -3.21 -1.01
C GLY A 142 -0.42 -1.96 -1.81
N ARG A 143 -0.11 -2.09 -3.10
CA ARG A 143 -0.33 -1.09 -4.13
C ARG A 143 0.45 0.19 -3.89
N GLY A 144 1.78 0.04 -3.71
CA GLY A 144 2.70 1.14 -3.49
C GLY A 144 2.71 1.68 -2.07
N ALA A 145 2.21 0.92 -1.09
CA ALA A 145 2.11 1.36 0.30
C ALA A 145 3.49 1.50 0.96
N ILE A 146 4.39 0.53 0.75
CA ILE A 146 5.68 0.53 1.45
C ILE A 146 6.64 1.63 0.98
N ASN A 147 6.46 2.17 -0.23
CA ASN A 147 7.31 3.24 -0.75
C ASN A 147 7.18 4.54 0.07
N TRP A 148 6.07 4.71 0.80
CA TRP A 148 5.83 5.84 1.70
C TRP A 148 6.47 5.68 3.08
N LEU A 149 7.09 4.51 3.35
CA LEU A 149 7.74 4.21 4.61
C LEU A 149 9.23 4.53 4.56
N HIS A 150 9.76 5.00 5.67
CA HIS A 150 11.18 5.29 5.81
C HIS A 150 11.90 4.38 6.82
N ASP A 151 11.18 3.40 7.42
CA ASP A 151 11.72 2.36 8.30
C ASP A 151 10.99 1.03 8.05
N ILE A 152 11.57 0.19 7.21
CA ILE A 152 10.97 -1.11 6.85
C ILE A 152 11.12 -2.16 7.97
N ASP A 153 12.17 -2.06 8.82
CA ASP A 153 12.37 -2.96 9.96
C ASP A 153 11.28 -2.71 11.03
N ALA A 154 10.98 -1.45 11.32
CA ALA A 154 9.90 -1.06 12.23
C ALA A 154 8.54 -1.52 11.68
N TRP A 155 8.28 -1.33 10.37
CA TRP A 155 7.07 -1.81 9.73
C TRP A 155 6.92 -3.34 9.81
N ALA A 156 7.97 -4.10 9.52
CA ALA A 156 7.93 -5.56 9.63
C ALA A 156 7.66 -6.02 11.07
N SER A 157 8.17 -5.28 12.06
CA SER A 157 7.90 -5.50 13.48
C SER A 157 6.42 -5.24 13.83
N VAL A 158 5.80 -4.23 13.23
CA VAL A 158 4.36 -3.97 13.37
C VAL A 158 3.55 -5.12 12.75
N VAL A 159 3.88 -5.58 11.56
CA VAL A 159 3.23 -6.72 10.92
C VAL A 159 3.30 -7.97 11.83
N PHE A 160 4.50 -8.29 12.35
CA PHE A 160 4.67 -9.43 13.26
C PHE A 160 3.81 -9.27 14.53
N ARG A 161 3.79 -8.09 15.12
CA ARG A 161 3.06 -7.78 16.34
C ARG A 161 1.55 -7.96 16.16
N LEU A 162 0.99 -7.46 15.05
CA LEU A 162 -0.45 -7.52 14.76
C LEU A 162 -0.93 -8.94 14.48
N LEU A 163 -0.13 -9.76 13.82
CA LEU A 163 -0.50 -11.13 13.49
C LEU A 163 -0.60 -11.99 14.75
N ARG A 164 -1.68 -12.78 14.87
CA ARG A 164 -1.72 -13.90 15.81
C ARG A 164 -0.76 -15.01 15.37
N GLU A 165 -0.47 -15.96 16.24
CA GLU A 165 0.26 -17.17 15.88
C GLU A 165 -0.43 -17.89 14.71
N GLY A 166 0.34 -18.25 13.69
CA GLY A 166 -0.15 -18.85 12.45
C GLY A 166 -0.87 -17.88 11.49
N GLY A 167 -0.99 -16.60 11.86
CA GLY A 167 -1.54 -15.55 11.00
C GLY A 167 -0.66 -15.26 9.78
N VAL A 168 -1.21 -14.58 8.78
CA VAL A 168 -0.60 -14.40 7.46
C VAL A 168 -0.56 -12.93 7.06
N LEU A 169 0.55 -12.51 6.45
CA LEU A 169 0.64 -11.28 5.66
C LEU A 169 0.43 -11.62 4.18
N SER A 170 -0.43 -10.86 3.50
CA SER A 170 -0.52 -10.80 2.03
C SER A 170 -0.09 -9.41 1.56
N LEU A 171 0.91 -9.37 0.69
CA LEU A 171 1.53 -8.16 0.15
C LEU A 171 1.50 -8.18 -1.37
N LEU A 172 1.12 -7.05 -2.01
CA LEU A 172 1.35 -6.75 -3.43
C LEU A 172 1.89 -5.34 -3.55
N GLU A 173 3.08 -5.18 -4.13
CA GLU A 173 3.78 -3.89 -4.20
C GLU A 173 4.35 -3.61 -5.58
N ASP A 174 4.68 -2.34 -5.85
CA ASP A 174 5.46 -1.96 -7.02
C ASP A 174 6.81 -2.66 -7.00
N HIS A 175 7.19 -3.22 -8.15
CA HIS A 175 8.50 -3.84 -8.25
C HIS A 175 9.59 -2.76 -8.27
N PRO A 176 10.61 -2.82 -7.39
CA PRO A 176 11.62 -1.77 -7.29
C PRO A 176 12.43 -1.58 -8.58
N ALA A 177 12.51 -2.58 -9.46
CA ALA A 177 13.16 -2.43 -10.77
C ALA A 177 12.37 -1.52 -11.71
N SER A 178 11.05 -1.33 -11.53
CA SER A 178 10.26 -0.42 -12.36
C SER A 178 10.74 1.02 -12.23
N TRP A 179 11.23 1.43 -11.05
CA TRP A 179 11.79 2.75 -10.78
C TRP A 179 13.04 3.08 -11.61
N LEU A 180 13.72 2.06 -12.13
CA LEU A 180 14.88 2.25 -13.00
C LEU A 180 14.51 2.78 -14.39
N PHE A 181 13.22 2.81 -14.72
CA PHE A 181 12.74 3.24 -16.04
C PHE A 181 11.91 4.52 -15.91
N ALA A 182 12.10 5.43 -16.87
CA ALA A 182 11.30 6.64 -16.99
C ALA A 182 9.87 6.27 -17.44
N ASN A 183 8.87 6.82 -16.76
CA ASN A 183 7.46 6.47 -16.95
C ASN A 183 6.75 7.25 -18.07
N ASP A 184 7.35 8.33 -18.57
CA ASP A 184 6.78 9.23 -19.59
C ASP A 184 7.25 8.94 -21.03
N THR A 185 7.88 7.78 -21.26
CA THR A 185 8.52 7.40 -22.52
C THR A 185 7.79 6.26 -23.22
N THR A 186 7.93 6.18 -24.55
CA THR A 186 7.35 5.13 -25.39
C THR A 186 8.26 3.91 -25.54
N ARG A 187 9.44 3.93 -24.93
CA ARG A 187 10.41 2.82 -24.89
C ARG A 187 11.08 2.79 -23.54
N LEU A 188 11.54 1.63 -23.12
CA LEU A 188 12.30 1.47 -21.88
C LEU A 188 13.56 2.36 -21.93
N LYS A 189 13.62 3.33 -21.02
CA LYS A 189 14.72 4.29 -20.87
C LYS A 189 15.06 4.42 -19.41
N ALA A 190 16.35 4.44 -19.06
CA ALA A 190 16.79 4.61 -17.69
C ALA A 190 16.28 5.94 -17.10
N SER A 191 15.76 5.89 -15.87
CA SER A 191 15.27 7.05 -15.11
C SER A 191 16.39 7.86 -14.46
N GLY A 192 17.56 7.25 -14.22
CA GLY A 192 18.64 7.83 -13.43
C GLY A 192 18.56 7.49 -11.93
N VAL A 193 17.53 6.77 -11.50
CA VAL A 193 17.38 6.29 -10.11
C VAL A 193 18.51 5.33 -9.74
N ASN A 194 19.05 5.47 -8.52
CA ASN A 194 19.99 4.51 -7.95
C ASN A 194 19.24 3.44 -7.17
N TYR A 195 19.19 2.24 -7.72
CA TYR A 195 18.48 1.10 -7.11
C TYR A 195 18.83 0.81 -5.65
N PHE A 196 20.04 1.12 -5.22
CA PHE A 196 20.55 0.74 -3.91
C PHE A 196 20.36 1.81 -2.81
N THR A 197 20.21 3.06 -3.21
CA THR A 197 20.24 4.19 -2.25
C THR A 197 19.20 5.26 -2.55
N HIS A 198 18.15 4.90 -3.32
CA HIS A 198 17.19 5.91 -3.73
C HIS A 198 16.19 6.24 -2.63
N ALA A 199 16.14 7.52 -2.29
CA ALA A 199 15.04 8.19 -1.60
C ALA A 199 14.86 9.56 -2.26
N GLU A 200 13.62 10.01 -2.34
CA GLU A 200 13.27 11.24 -3.03
C GLU A 200 12.18 12.02 -2.31
N TRP A 201 12.14 13.31 -2.60
CA TRP A 201 10.98 14.12 -2.33
C TRP A 201 10.44 14.73 -3.62
N SER A 202 9.13 14.93 -3.68
CA SER A 202 8.45 15.53 -4.82
C SER A 202 7.21 16.30 -4.38
N LYS A 203 6.66 17.07 -5.31
CA LYS A 203 5.36 17.73 -5.18
C LYS A 203 4.47 17.40 -6.38
N GLY A 204 3.18 17.59 -6.24
CA GLY A 204 2.23 17.23 -7.28
C GLY A 204 1.92 15.72 -7.32
N TRP A 205 1.01 15.35 -8.20
CA TRP A 205 0.53 13.98 -8.37
C TRP A 205 0.48 13.62 -9.85
N PRO A 206 0.72 12.35 -10.24
CA PRO A 206 0.53 11.92 -11.62
C PRO A 206 -0.93 12.11 -12.05
N ASP A 207 -1.13 12.61 -13.27
CA ASP A 207 -2.47 12.84 -13.84
C ASP A 207 -3.28 11.54 -13.91
N GLU A 208 -2.61 10.42 -14.16
CA GLU A 208 -3.21 9.09 -14.28
C GLU A 208 -3.56 8.46 -12.92
N TYR A 209 -3.14 9.08 -11.81
CA TYR A 209 -3.37 8.53 -10.45
C TYR A 209 -4.32 9.40 -9.63
N ILE A 210 -3.86 10.55 -9.17
CA ILE A 210 -4.65 11.51 -8.37
C ILE A 210 -5.19 12.64 -9.25
N GLY A 211 -4.41 13.01 -10.27
CA GLY A 211 -4.72 14.13 -11.15
C GLY A 211 -4.37 15.49 -10.56
N ALA A 212 -4.80 16.54 -11.25
CA ALA A 212 -4.57 17.91 -10.83
C ALA A 212 -5.41 18.26 -9.60
N LEU A 213 -4.81 18.90 -8.63
CA LEU A 213 -5.48 19.49 -7.47
C LEU A 213 -5.81 20.97 -7.73
N ASP A 214 -6.81 21.50 -7.02
CA ASP A 214 -7.17 22.93 -7.06
C ASP A 214 -6.14 23.80 -6.28
N LYS A 215 -4.84 23.49 -6.46
CA LYS A 215 -3.72 24.13 -5.78
C LYS A 215 -2.47 24.02 -6.63
N ALA A 216 -1.72 25.12 -6.77
CA ALA A 216 -0.49 25.13 -7.54
C ALA A 216 0.51 24.09 -6.98
N VAL A 217 1.26 23.41 -7.85
CA VAL A 217 2.18 22.32 -7.45
C VAL A 217 3.20 22.80 -6.42
N GLU A 218 3.71 24.02 -6.57
CA GLU A 218 4.70 24.61 -5.66
C GLU A 218 4.17 24.83 -4.24
N GLU A 219 2.85 24.97 -4.10
CA GLU A 219 2.15 25.16 -2.82
C GLU A 219 1.68 23.86 -2.18
N GLN A 220 1.69 22.75 -2.95
CA GLN A 220 1.30 21.43 -2.44
C GLN A 220 2.29 20.91 -1.42
N ALA A 221 1.80 20.04 -0.53
CA ALA A 221 2.63 19.39 0.46
C ALA A 221 3.70 18.50 -0.19
N THR A 222 4.86 18.43 0.45
CA THR A 222 5.96 17.60 -0.01
C THR A 222 5.71 16.15 0.33
N LYS A 223 5.88 15.29 -0.67
CA LYS A 223 5.88 13.84 -0.55
C LYS A 223 7.31 13.34 -0.39
N HIS A 224 7.47 12.27 0.38
CA HIS A 224 8.73 11.58 0.60
C HIS A 224 8.55 10.11 0.29
N GLU A 225 9.31 9.60 -0.67
CA GLU A 225 9.25 8.21 -1.10
C GLU A 225 10.62 7.56 -1.01
N ARG A 226 10.63 6.26 -0.79
CA ARG A 226 11.84 5.45 -0.75
C ARG A 226 11.67 4.19 -1.57
N LEU A 227 12.65 3.91 -2.43
CA LEU A 227 12.75 2.63 -3.09
C LEU A 227 13.23 1.58 -2.09
N TRP A 228 12.40 0.58 -1.83
CA TRP A 228 12.75 -0.59 -1.06
C TRP A 228 13.01 -1.77 -1.98
N LYS A 229 14.23 -2.30 -1.95
CA LYS A 229 14.55 -3.52 -2.70
C LYS A 229 13.75 -4.70 -2.13
N ILE A 230 13.36 -5.65 -2.97
CA ILE A 230 12.73 -6.90 -2.52
C ILE A 230 13.56 -7.56 -1.40
N ALA A 231 14.89 -7.53 -1.53
CA ALA A 231 15.80 -8.07 -0.52
C ALA A 231 15.68 -7.37 0.84
N ASP A 232 15.48 -6.04 0.88
CA ASP A 232 15.33 -5.29 2.13
C ASP A 232 14.02 -5.67 2.83
N VAL A 233 12.91 -5.73 2.07
CA VAL A 233 11.60 -6.14 2.57
C VAL A 233 11.64 -7.58 3.08
N PHE A 234 12.22 -8.49 2.30
CA PHE A 234 12.38 -9.89 2.67
C PHE A 234 13.18 -10.04 3.98
N GLN A 235 14.33 -9.37 4.08
CA GLN A 235 15.18 -9.45 5.27
C GLN A 235 14.52 -8.84 6.51
N ALA A 236 13.79 -7.72 6.37
CA ALA A 236 13.04 -7.10 7.46
C ALA A 236 11.97 -8.06 8.01
N LEU A 237 11.21 -8.73 7.13
CA LEU A 237 10.21 -9.71 7.53
C LEU A 237 10.83 -10.91 8.26
N VAL A 238 11.93 -11.47 7.72
CA VAL A 238 12.65 -12.58 8.36
C VAL A 238 13.26 -12.18 9.70
N LYS A 239 13.87 -10.99 9.79
CA LYS A 239 14.43 -10.44 11.04
C LYS A 239 13.35 -10.22 12.11
N ALA A 240 12.13 -9.85 11.72
CA ALA A 240 11.00 -9.75 12.62
C ALA A 240 10.47 -11.12 13.11
N GLY A 241 10.97 -12.24 12.58
CA GLY A 241 10.56 -13.60 12.95
C GLY A 241 9.47 -14.20 12.07
N LEU A 242 9.19 -13.59 10.92
CA LEU A 242 8.22 -14.08 9.94
C LEU A 242 8.87 -15.07 8.95
N VAL A 243 8.06 -15.94 8.37
CA VAL A 243 8.48 -16.92 7.37
C VAL A 243 7.85 -16.60 6.02
N VAL A 244 8.67 -16.28 5.02
CA VAL A 244 8.20 -16.05 3.65
C VAL A 244 7.90 -17.39 3.00
N GLY A 245 6.63 -17.65 2.71
CA GLY A 245 6.16 -18.89 2.08
C GLY A 245 6.01 -18.78 0.57
N TYR A 246 5.86 -17.56 0.05
CA TYR A 246 5.75 -17.28 -1.38
C TYR A 246 6.30 -15.90 -1.70
N LEU A 247 7.01 -15.80 -2.81
CA LEU A 247 7.45 -14.58 -3.48
C LEU A 247 7.22 -14.76 -4.97
N GLY A 248 6.50 -13.83 -5.60
CA GLY A 248 6.25 -13.80 -7.03
C GLY A 248 6.52 -12.42 -7.62
N GLU A 249 6.96 -12.39 -8.87
CA GLU A 249 7.16 -11.18 -9.66
C GLU A 249 6.19 -11.22 -10.84
N HIS A 250 5.60 -10.07 -11.19
CA HIS A 250 4.50 -10.01 -12.15
C HIS A 250 4.70 -8.87 -13.15
N PRO A 251 4.29 -9.05 -14.43
CA PRO A 251 4.23 -7.99 -15.41
C PRO A 251 2.98 -7.09 -15.25
N ASP A 252 2.11 -7.42 -14.31
CA ASP A 252 0.85 -6.72 -14.07
C ASP A 252 1.08 -5.44 -13.28
N GLU A 253 0.36 -4.37 -13.62
CA GLU A 253 0.30 -3.13 -12.88
C GLU A 253 -1.12 -2.92 -12.30
N TYR A 254 -1.26 -2.29 -11.13
CA TYR A 254 -2.55 -1.96 -10.51
C TYR A 254 -2.96 -0.50 -10.73
N TRP A 255 -2.07 0.30 -11.29
CA TRP A 255 -2.30 1.65 -11.80
C TRP A 255 -1.42 1.86 -13.04
N PRO A 256 -1.76 2.80 -13.96
CA PRO A 256 -1.01 2.98 -15.21
C PRO A 256 0.34 3.68 -14.96
N ALA A 257 1.31 2.96 -14.39
CA ALA A 257 2.63 3.48 -14.05
C ALA A 257 3.43 3.91 -15.29
N PHE A 258 3.18 3.27 -16.44
CA PHE A 258 3.85 3.55 -17.72
C PHE A 258 2.82 3.83 -18.82
N PRO A 259 2.08 4.98 -18.77
CA PRO A 259 0.91 5.22 -19.61
C PRO A 259 1.24 5.33 -21.12
N LYS A 260 2.49 5.62 -21.47
CA LYS A 260 2.93 5.75 -22.86
C LYS A 260 3.66 4.53 -23.39
N LEU A 261 3.99 3.56 -22.55
CA LEU A 261 4.72 2.36 -22.93
C LEU A 261 3.76 1.32 -23.53
N ALA A 262 4.14 0.73 -24.68
CA ALA A 262 3.33 -0.34 -25.28
C ALA A 262 3.31 -1.59 -24.37
N GLU A 263 2.21 -2.36 -24.43
CA GLU A 263 2.03 -3.56 -23.58
C GLU A 263 3.14 -4.60 -23.83
N GLU A 264 3.62 -4.72 -25.06
CA GLU A 264 4.73 -5.64 -25.38
C GLU A 264 6.06 -5.21 -24.72
N GLU A 265 6.24 -3.92 -24.44
CA GLU A 265 7.41 -3.41 -23.72
C GLU A 265 7.22 -3.57 -22.20
N LYS A 266 6.01 -3.33 -21.67
CA LYS A 266 5.67 -3.56 -20.27
C LYS A 266 5.90 -5.03 -19.88
N ALA A 267 5.50 -5.96 -20.74
CA ALA A 267 5.66 -7.40 -20.50
C ALA A 267 7.13 -7.87 -20.39
N LYS A 268 8.10 -7.02 -20.67
CA LYS A 268 9.55 -7.34 -20.58
C LYS A 268 10.16 -7.02 -19.23
N ILE A 269 9.42 -6.31 -18.35
CA ILE A 269 9.92 -5.88 -17.05
C ILE A 269 8.95 -6.30 -15.94
N PRO A 270 9.45 -6.61 -14.74
CA PRO A 270 8.57 -6.83 -13.62
C PRO A 270 7.99 -5.48 -13.16
N LEU A 271 6.67 -5.39 -13.08
CA LEU A 271 5.96 -4.18 -12.66
C LEU A 271 5.52 -4.25 -11.20
N THR A 272 5.15 -5.44 -10.74
CA THR A 272 4.81 -5.67 -9.34
C THR A 272 5.48 -6.93 -8.80
N TYR A 273 5.55 -7.04 -7.48
CA TYR A 273 5.89 -8.28 -6.78
C TYR A 273 4.91 -8.54 -5.65
N SER A 274 4.75 -9.79 -5.29
CA SER A 274 3.86 -10.16 -4.20
C SER A 274 4.47 -11.19 -3.26
N MET A 275 4.06 -11.15 -1.99
CA MET A 275 4.50 -12.10 -0.97
C MET A 275 3.33 -12.65 -0.17
N VAL A 276 3.45 -13.91 0.24
CA VAL A 276 2.64 -14.52 1.30
C VAL A 276 3.58 -14.95 2.42
N VAL A 277 3.35 -14.42 3.60
CA VAL A 277 4.28 -14.53 4.74
C VAL A 277 3.50 -15.00 5.96
N ARG A 278 4.08 -15.87 6.80
CA ARG A 278 3.41 -16.41 8.00
C ARG A 278 4.15 -16.04 9.27
N LYS A 279 3.40 -15.76 10.31
CA LYS A 279 3.91 -15.80 11.68
C LYS A 279 3.92 -17.28 12.15
N PRO A 280 5.04 -17.82 12.60
CA PRO A 280 5.11 -19.17 13.18
C PRO A 280 4.10 -19.35 14.33
N LYS A 281 3.77 -20.62 14.62
CA LYS A 281 3.00 -21.02 15.80
C LYS A 281 3.88 -21.06 17.03
#